data_ee5d4442cbe0ab46a6b6bfdbd4604bc7
#
_entry.id   ee5d4442cbe0ab46a6b6bfdbd4604bc7
#
_cell.length_a   1.000
_cell.length_b   1.000
_cell.length_c   1.000
_cell.angle_alpha   90.00
_cell.angle_beta   90.00
_cell.angle_gamma   90.00
#
_symmetry.space_group_name_H-M   'P 1'
#
loop_
_entity.id
_entity.type
_entity.pdbx_description
1 polymer ?
#
loop_
_entity_poly.entity_id
_entity_poly.type
_entity_poly.pdbx_seq_one_letter_code
_entity_poly.pdbx_strand_id
1 'polypeptide(L)'
;MDGAVNEVGGKPAGATLTETLASYWAPVKYEDLPSSAVALAKRFLLDNLGAAIAGSASEVTLIALQAARAAAEGTAGSSVVFGHRATLPPPLAAMVNGTAAHALELDDFGGCGHSGAVVVPVVLALAARGRISGKAALSALLAGYDLAARVLEGAGGYRPHNEKGWHSTGTCGSFGAAAAAAKLLGLDAGPFANALGIAGTFTGGIWAFLDDGAMTKRFHPGKAAENGLTAALLAQAGMTGPRRILEAEWGGFFSTYAPGMATPEATLAGLGKEFRIATSGMKPYSCCRGLHACLDALFEMMQEAGVDASAIAGMVVHGNAQTCRQFDRLIIGNVLDAQFSMQYALAVAAISGRATLDQFSPLRSEEPEVRRLMRLVQVVNDHVLKIGEYPPLELRLTDGRCFVRQIRFAKGAPENPLSDLELERKATSLIAPVLGAARARQLLGLITRLEDVADLRELTGLLVPEGEARGAA
;
A
#
# COMPACT_ATOMS: atom_id res chain seq x y z
N MET A 1 5.61 -31.45 32.92
CA MET A 1 6.18 -30.11 33.27
C MET A 1 5.52 -29.12 32.36
N ASP A 2 4.44 -28.52 32.85
CA ASP A 2 3.58 -27.66 32.09
C ASP A 2 4.23 -26.28 31.93
N GLY A 3 4.59 -25.95 30.69
CA GLY A 3 5.05 -24.61 30.34
C GLY A 3 3.86 -23.65 30.31
N ALA A 4 3.80 -22.75 31.27
CA ALA A 4 2.79 -21.70 31.36
C ALA A 4 2.89 -20.82 30.10
N VAL A 5 1.91 -20.92 29.23
CA VAL A 5 1.65 -19.94 28.18
C VAL A 5 1.14 -18.67 28.91
N ASN A 6 1.97 -17.62 28.90
CA ASN A 6 1.55 -16.33 29.40
C ASN A 6 0.32 -15.86 28.62
N GLU A 7 -0.81 -15.73 29.30
CA GLU A 7 -2.00 -15.05 28.78
C GLU A 7 -1.68 -13.53 28.65
N VAL A 8 -1.18 -13.12 27.49
CA VAL A 8 -1.03 -11.71 27.13
C VAL A 8 -2.26 -11.31 26.32
N GLY A 9 -3.26 -10.72 26.97
CA GLY A 9 -4.48 -10.32 26.28
C GLY A 9 -5.49 -9.47 27.07
N GLY A 10 -5.09 -8.85 28.18
CA GLY A 10 -5.93 -7.91 28.93
C GLY A 10 -5.27 -6.53 29.03
N LYS A 11 -6.03 -5.45 28.68
CA LYS A 11 -5.60 -4.07 28.95
C LYS A 11 -5.29 -3.91 30.44
N PRO A 12 -4.08 -3.50 30.84
CA PRO A 12 -3.81 -3.18 32.24
C PRO A 12 -4.81 -2.14 32.73
N ALA A 13 -5.32 -2.27 33.94
CA ALA A 13 -6.27 -1.32 34.51
C ALA A 13 -5.68 0.10 34.45
N GLY A 14 -6.31 1.01 33.67
CA GLY A 14 -5.85 2.39 33.49
C GLY A 14 -4.96 2.68 32.27
N ALA A 15 -4.44 1.66 31.53
CA ALA A 15 -3.64 1.91 30.34
C ALA A 15 -4.50 2.38 29.15
N THR A 16 -3.97 3.30 28.34
CA THR A 16 -4.61 3.78 27.12
C THR A 16 -4.46 2.76 25.97
N LEU A 17 -5.23 2.93 24.89
CA LEU A 17 -5.06 2.10 23.68
C LEU A 17 -3.64 2.20 23.13
N THR A 18 -3.13 3.43 23.05
CA THR A 18 -1.77 3.72 22.56
C THR A 18 -0.69 3.04 23.41
N GLU A 19 -0.80 3.12 24.73
CA GLU A 19 0.13 2.47 25.64
C GLU A 19 0.06 0.94 25.58
N THR A 20 -1.14 0.40 25.40
CA THR A 20 -1.34 -1.06 25.25
C THR A 20 -0.66 -1.58 23.96
N LEU A 21 -0.86 -0.88 22.83
CA LEU A 21 -0.21 -1.22 21.56
C LEU A 21 1.32 -1.12 21.66
N ALA A 22 1.83 -0.04 22.26
CA ALA A 22 3.26 0.18 22.44
C ALA A 22 3.89 -0.87 23.37
N SER A 23 3.22 -1.19 24.50
CA SER A 23 3.69 -2.21 25.45
C SER A 23 3.75 -3.61 24.84
N TYR A 24 2.83 -3.92 23.93
CA TYR A 24 2.87 -5.17 23.19
C TYR A 24 4.04 -5.18 22.18
N TRP A 25 4.12 -4.19 21.27
CA TRP A 25 5.06 -4.24 20.17
C TRP A 25 6.52 -3.93 20.55
N ALA A 26 6.79 -3.11 21.56
CA ALA A 26 8.14 -2.74 21.94
C ALA A 26 9.05 -3.98 22.23
N PRO A 27 8.65 -4.94 23.09
CA PRO A 27 9.48 -6.10 23.42
C PRO A 27 9.46 -7.21 22.36
N VAL A 28 8.46 -7.29 21.43
CA VAL A 28 8.32 -8.39 20.45
C VAL A 28 9.60 -8.55 19.62
N LYS A 29 10.16 -9.75 19.59
CA LYS A 29 11.34 -10.11 18.77
C LYS A 29 10.90 -10.92 17.55
N TYR A 30 11.82 -11.10 16.61
CA TYR A 30 11.59 -11.94 15.42
C TYR A 30 11.16 -13.36 15.79
N GLU A 31 11.77 -13.91 16.83
CA GLU A 31 11.54 -15.27 17.33
C GLU A 31 10.13 -15.47 17.91
N ASP A 32 9.45 -14.38 18.28
CA ASP A 32 8.07 -14.40 18.80
C ASP A 32 7.01 -14.38 17.67
N LEU A 33 7.46 -14.19 16.40
CA LEU A 33 6.57 -13.98 15.27
C LEU A 33 6.20 -15.32 14.59
N PRO A 34 4.94 -15.52 14.21
CA PRO A 34 4.54 -16.71 13.45
C PRO A 34 5.24 -16.76 12.08
N SER A 35 5.70 -17.93 11.67
CA SER A 35 6.35 -18.13 10.37
C SER A 35 5.46 -17.70 9.18
N SER A 36 4.14 -17.86 9.30
CA SER A 36 3.17 -17.41 8.30
C SER A 36 3.16 -15.87 8.14
N ALA A 37 3.22 -15.13 9.24
CA ALA A 37 3.29 -13.67 9.19
C ALA A 37 4.64 -13.19 8.61
N VAL A 38 5.74 -13.85 8.98
CA VAL A 38 7.08 -13.59 8.42
C VAL A 38 7.10 -13.84 6.90
N ALA A 39 6.52 -14.96 6.43
CA ALA A 39 6.40 -15.25 5.00
C ALA A 39 5.62 -14.15 4.26
N LEU A 40 4.50 -13.70 4.81
CA LEU A 40 3.74 -12.58 4.26
C LEU A 40 4.57 -11.28 4.23
N ALA A 41 5.31 -10.95 5.30
CA ALA A 41 6.13 -9.75 5.33
C ALA A 41 7.18 -9.74 4.21
N LYS A 42 7.82 -10.88 3.91
CA LYS A 42 8.76 -11.02 2.77
C LYS A 42 8.06 -10.81 1.42
N ARG A 43 6.87 -11.39 1.25
CA ARG A 43 6.07 -11.25 0.03
C ARG A 43 5.63 -9.79 -0.20
N PHE A 44 5.14 -9.10 0.83
CA PHE A 44 4.75 -7.69 0.75
C PHE A 44 5.94 -6.76 0.56
N LEU A 45 7.10 -7.08 1.15
CA LEU A 45 8.34 -6.35 0.87
C LEU A 45 8.73 -6.43 -0.61
N LEU A 46 8.69 -7.64 -1.20
CA LEU A 46 9.02 -7.85 -2.61
C LEU A 46 8.02 -7.11 -3.52
N ASP A 47 6.73 -7.23 -3.25
CA ASP A 47 5.65 -6.57 -3.98
C ASP A 47 5.81 -5.05 -3.99
N ASN A 48 6.02 -4.48 -2.81
CA ASN A 48 6.17 -3.04 -2.63
C ASN A 48 7.46 -2.51 -3.27
N LEU A 49 8.59 -3.23 -3.15
CA LEU A 49 9.82 -2.86 -3.84
C LEU A 49 9.68 -2.88 -5.36
N GLY A 50 8.97 -3.87 -5.92
CA GLY A 50 8.65 -3.90 -7.34
C GLY A 50 7.91 -2.63 -7.77
N ALA A 51 6.83 -2.29 -7.05
CA ALA A 51 6.04 -1.09 -7.31
C ALA A 51 6.86 0.20 -7.15
N ALA A 52 7.68 0.31 -6.08
CA ALA A 52 8.48 1.49 -5.79
C ALA A 52 9.60 1.72 -6.83
N ILE A 53 10.29 0.66 -7.25
CA ILE A 53 11.36 0.76 -8.25
C ILE A 53 10.76 1.17 -9.60
N ALA A 54 9.67 0.55 -10.05
CA ALA A 54 8.99 0.97 -11.27
C ALA A 54 8.46 2.41 -11.16
N GLY A 55 7.88 2.78 -10.02
CA GLY A 55 7.35 4.12 -9.76
C GLY A 55 8.41 5.20 -9.60
N SER A 56 9.69 4.84 -9.43
CA SER A 56 10.78 5.80 -9.24
C SER A 56 10.97 6.76 -10.42
N ALA A 57 10.63 6.31 -11.64
CA ALA A 57 10.70 7.11 -12.85
C ALA A 57 9.42 7.94 -13.13
N SER A 58 8.38 7.83 -12.30
CA SER A 58 7.14 8.57 -12.50
C SER A 58 7.31 10.06 -12.22
N GLU A 59 6.53 10.87 -12.92
CA GLU A 59 6.56 12.34 -12.78
C GLU A 59 6.40 12.80 -11.32
N VAL A 60 5.42 12.25 -10.60
CA VAL A 60 5.17 12.60 -9.20
C VAL A 60 6.36 12.27 -8.30
N THR A 61 7.06 11.16 -8.55
CA THR A 61 8.26 10.80 -7.78
C THR A 61 9.42 11.74 -8.07
N LEU A 62 9.62 12.12 -9.34
CA LEU A 62 10.67 13.08 -9.73
C LEU A 62 10.41 14.45 -9.10
N ILE A 63 9.17 14.93 -9.07
CA ILE A 63 8.77 16.16 -8.38
C ILE A 63 9.05 16.04 -6.87
N ALA A 64 8.66 14.93 -6.24
CA ALA A 64 8.92 14.70 -4.82
C ALA A 64 10.44 14.65 -4.52
N LEU A 65 11.24 14.03 -5.39
CA LEU A 65 12.71 14.00 -5.27
C LEU A 65 13.31 15.39 -5.40
N GLN A 66 12.85 16.20 -6.35
CA GLN A 66 13.29 17.57 -6.51
C GLN A 66 12.99 18.41 -5.27
N ALA A 67 11.76 18.33 -4.75
CA ALA A 67 11.35 19.02 -3.53
C ALA A 67 12.17 18.59 -2.30
N ALA A 68 12.41 17.26 -2.17
CA ALA A 68 13.22 16.71 -1.08
C ALA A 68 14.69 17.18 -1.14
N ARG A 69 15.28 17.27 -2.34
CA ARG A 69 16.64 17.82 -2.53
C ARG A 69 16.70 19.28 -2.14
N ALA A 70 15.71 20.06 -2.54
CA ALA A 70 15.62 21.48 -2.15
C ALA A 70 15.50 21.64 -0.63
N ALA A 71 14.66 20.83 0.02
CA ALA A 71 14.51 20.87 1.48
C ALA A 71 15.78 20.39 2.24
N ALA A 72 16.58 19.53 1.63
CA ALA A 72 17.84 19.07 2.22
C ALA A 72 18.98 20.10 2.07
N GLU A 73 18.82 21.16 1.29
CA GLU A 73 19.80 22.24 1.05
C GLU A 73 21.22 21.73 0.75
N GLY A 74 21.33 20.66 -0.07
CA GLY A 74 22.61 20.04 -0.40
C GLY A 74 23.22 19.17 0.71
N THR A 75 22.55 18.99 1.85
CA THR A 75 23.00 18.09 2.91
C THR A 75 22.99 16.65 2.38
N ALA A 76 24.16 16.01 2.37
CA ALA A 76 24.26 14.60 1.99
C ALA A 76 23.51 13.73 3.01
N GLY A 77 22.51 13.01 2.55
CA GLY A 77 21.83 12.00 3.35
C GLY A 77 22.51 10.65 3.29
N SER A 78 22.09 9.74 4.14
CA SER A 78 22.60 8.35 4.18
C SER A 78 21.63 7.34 3.57
N SER A 79 20.35 7.68 3.42
CA SER A 79 19.32 6.75 2.99
C SER A 79 19.11 6.80 1.48
N VAL A 80 19.09 5.65 0.83
CA VAL A 80 18.98 5.54 -0.63
C VAL A 80 17.60 5.96 -1.13
N VAL A 81 17.57 6.58 -2.31
CA VAL A 81 16.35 6.80 -3.09
C VAL A 81 16.25 5.67 -4.12
N PHE A 82 15.16 4.91 -4.08
CA PHE A 82 14.98 3.72 -4.92
C PHE A 82 14.99 4.10 -6.40
N GLY A 83 15.69 3.31 -7.21
CA GLY A 83 15.83 3.56 -8.64
C GLY A 83 16.73 4.75 -9.02
N HIS A 84 17.30 5.47 -8.04
CA HIS A 84 18.15 6.65 -8.29
C HIS A 84 19.49 6.56 -7.56
N ARG A 85 20.53 7.09 -8.17
CA ARG A 85 21.85 7.30 -7.53
C ARG A 85 21.82 8.57 -6.66
N ALA A 86 20.97 8.55 -5.66
CA ALA A 86 20.78 9.65 -4.74
C ALA A 86 20.59 9.14 -3.33
N THR A 87 21.07 9.89 -2.36
CA THR A 87 20.80 9.70 -0.94
C THR A 87 20.19 10.95 -0.35
N LEU A 88 19.33 10.78 0.64
CA LEU A 88 18.64 11.84 1.35
C LEU A 88 18.67 11.58 2.87
N PRO A 89 18.41 12.57 3.72
CA PRO A 89 18.06 12.35 5.12
C PRO A 89 16.91 11.33 5.23
N PRO A 90 16.92 10.43 6.23
CA PRO A 90 15.97 9.31 6.29
C PRO A 90 14.50 9.68 6.13
N PRO A 91 13.93 10.74 6.77
CA PRO A 91 12.54 11.12 6.57
C PRO A 91 12.22 11.52 5.12
N LEU A 92 13.11 12.29 4.48
CA LEU A 92 12.93 12.71 3.09
C LEU A 92 13.08 11.53 2.09
N ALA A 93 14.01 10.60 2.37
CA ALA A 93 14.11 9.36 1.59
C ALA A 93 12.84 8.52 1.70
N ALA A 94 12.30 8.36 2.92
CA ALA A 94 11.04 7.65 3.15
C ALA A 94 9.88 8.31 2.40
N MET A 95 9.80 9.65 2.38
CA MET A 95 8.81 10.41 1.63
C MET A 95 8.86 10.12 0.12
N VAL A 96 10.04 10.24 -0.47
CA VAL A 96 10.22 10.01 -1.92
C VAL A 96 9.93 8.55 -2.29
N ASN A 97 10.47 7.61 -1.52
CA ASN A 97 10.30 6.18 -1.77
C ASN A 97 8.84 5.72 -1.55
N GLY A 98 8.12 6.27 -0.58
CA GLY A 98 6.71 6.01 -0.36
C GLY A 98 5.82 6.58 -1.47
N THR A 99 6.18 7.76 -2.00
CA THR A 99 5.55 8.33 -3.18
C THR A 99 5.76 7.42 -4.40
N ALA A 100 6.98 6.95 -4.61
CA ALA A 100 7.32 6.01 -5.69
C ALA A 100 6.52 4.70 -5.59
N ALA A 101 6.41 4.14 -4.39
CA ALA A 101 5.70 2.90 -4.15
C ALA A 101 4.23 2.96 -4.58
N HIS A 102 3.57 4.11 -4.37
CA HIS A 102 2.16 4.32 -4.70
C HIS A 102 1.90 4.97 -6.06
N ALA A 103 2.96 5.34 -6.79
CA ALA A 103 2.86 6.12 -8.03
C ALA A 103 2.06 5.43 -9.15
N LEU A 104 2.08 4.11 -9.22
CA LEU A 104 1.57 3.31 -10.34
C LEU A 104 0.34 2.47 -10.00
N GLU A 105 -0.27 2.63 -8.81
CA GLU A 105 -1.44 1.83 -8.36
C GLU A 105 -1.17 0.31 -8.40
N LEU A 106 0.07 -0.12 -8.15
CA LEU A 106 0.52 -1.53 -8.20
C LEU A 106 0.95 -2.08 -6.85
N ASP A 107 1.02 -1.25 -5.83
CA ASP A 107 1.31 -1.61 -4.45
C ASP A 107 0.17 -2.41 -3.81
N ASP A 108 0.42 -2.89 -2.59
CA ASP A 108 -0.54 -3.64 -1.79
C ASP A 108 -1.84 -2.87 -1.51
N PHE A 109 -2.86 -3.59 -1.07
CA PHE A 109 -4.12 -3.03 -0.59
C PHE A 109 -4.59 -3.76 0.67
N GLY A 110 -5.56 -3.21 1.39
CA GLY A 110 -5.99 -3.69 2.71
C GLY A 110 -5.17 -3.06 3.83
N GLY A 111 -5.21 -3.64 5.03
CA GLY A 111 -4.60 -2.99 6.18
C GLY A 111 -5.15 -1.58 6.39
N CYS A 112 -4.31 -0.55 6.35
CA CYS A 112 -4.74 0.85 6.39
C CYS A 112 -5.09 1.46 5.02
N GLY A 113 -5.15 0.66 3.99
CA GLY A 113 -5.30 1.07 2.58
C GLY A 113 -4.12 0.60 1.76
N HIS A 114 -2.95 1.18 1.92
CA HIS A 114 -1.70 0.86 1.23
C HIS A 114 -0.53 0.85 2.23
N SER A 115 -0.54 -0.15 3.12
CA SER A 115 0.41 -0.20 4.25
C SER A 115 1.85 -0.33 3.81
N GLY A 116 2.14 -1.09 2.76
CA GLY A 116 3.48 -1.30 2.25
C GLY A 116 4.13 -0.03 1.74
N ALA A 117 3.38 0.80 1.01
CA ALA A 117 3.88 2.08 0.49
C ALA A 117 4.29 3.08 1.59
N VAL A 118 3.81 2.86 2.82
CA VAL A 118 4.17 3.67 4.00
C VAL A 118 5.30 3.01 4.80
N VAL A 119 5.18 1.72 5.11
CA VAL A 119 6.02 1.03 6.09
C VAL A 119 7.37 0.60 5.51
N VAL A 120 7.39 0.06 4.27
CA VAL A 120 8.62 -0.40 3.63
C VAL A 120 9.64 0.73 3.44
N PRO A 121 9.27 1.92 2.95
CA PRO A 121 10.18 3.05 2.84
C PRO A 121 10.81 3.47 4.16
N VAL A 122 10.07 3.44 5.26
CA VAL A 122 10.58 3.76 6.60
C VAL A 122 11.63 2.76 7.06
N VAL A 123 11.34 1.46 6.94
CA VAL A 123 12.26 0.38 7.34
C VAL A 123 13.57 0.50 6.57
N LEU A 124 13.50 0.73 5.26
CA LEU A 124 14.70 0.80 4.43
C LEU A 124 15.44 2.15 4.55
N ALA A 125 14.74 3.24 4.86
CA ALA A 125 15.40 4.52 5.13
C ALA A 125 16.27 4.45 6.40
N LEU A 126 15.88 3.66 7.40
CA LEU A 126 16.66 3.49 8.62
C LEU A 126 17.86 2.55 8.46
N ALA A 127 17.94 1.74 7.41
CA ALA A 127 19.03 0.80 7.17
C ALA A 127 20.42 1.46 7.20
N ALA A 128 20.52 2.73 6.82
CA ALA A 128 21.78 3.47 6.78
C ALA A 128 22.24 3.99 8.17
N ARG A 129 21.36 4.02 9.18
CA ARG A 129 21.69 4.56 10.52
C ARG A 129 22.44 3.63 11.43
N GLY A 130 22.58 2.35 11.05
CA GLY A 130 23.27 1.35 11.85
C GLY A 130 23.18 -0.04 11.22
N ARG A 131 23.74 -1.03 11.91
CA ARG A 131 23.65 -2.42 11.48
C ARG A 131 22.28 -3.00 11.86
N ILE A 132 21.34 -2.97 10.94
CA ILE A 132 19.99 -3.52 11.10
C ILE A 132 19.94 -4.88 10.40
N SER A 133 19.60 -5.94 11.14
CA SER A 133 19.44 -7.28 10.58
C SER A 133 18.10 -7.42 9.82
N GLY A 134 18.04 -8.38 8.91
CA GLY A 134 16.78 -8.71 8.22
C GLY A 134 15.70 -9.18 9.19
N LYS A 135 16.04 -9.87 10.29
CA LYS A 135 15.10 -10.21 11.38
C LYS A 135 14.49 -8.98 12.01
N ALA A 136 15.29 -7.96 12.33
CA ALA A 136 14.80 -6.71 12.87
C ALA A 136 13.89 -5.97 11.87
N ALA A 137 14.26 -5.96 10.59
CA ALA A 137 13.46 -5.39 9.52
C ALA A 137 12.09 -6.09 9.38
N LEU A 138 12.04 -7.43 9.41
CA LEU A 138 10.80 -8.21 9.34
C LEU A 138 9.89 -7.92 10.55
N SER A 139 10.46 -7.84 11.76
CA SER A 139 9.70 -7.47 12.96
C SER A 139 9.11 -6.05 12.86
N ALA A 140 9.88 -5.10 12.34
CA ALA A 140 9.42 -3.72 12.14
C ALA A 140 8.34 -3.61 11.05
N LEU A 141 8.47 -4.32 9.94
CA LEU A 141 7.44 -4.41 8.90
C LEU A 141 6.12 -4.90 9.50
N LEU A 142 6.15 -5.98 10.28
CA LEU A 142 4.96 -6.54 10.92
C LEU A 142 4.33 -5.57 11.92
N ALA A 143 5.12 -4.90 12.74
CA ALA A 143 4.62 -3.88 13.67
C ALA A 143 3.92 -2.73 12.92
N GLY A 144 4.53 -2.26 11.83
CA GLY A 144 3.97 -1.17 11.02
C GLY A 144 2.65 -1.54 10.34
N TYR A 145 2.59 -2.70 9.70
CA TYR A 145 1.36 -3.19 9.07
C TYR A 145 0.24 -3.41 10.10
N ASP A 146 0.57 -4.02 11.23
CA ASP A 146 -0.40 -4.34 12.28
C ASP A 146 -0.99 -3.07 12.90
N LEU A 147 -0.14 -2.10 13.30
CA LEU A 147 -0.64 -0.88 13.93
C LEU A 147 -1.44 -0.01 12.97
N ALA A 148 -0.99 0.16 11.72
CA ALA A 148 -1.72 0.94 10.73
C ALA A 148 -3.14 0.40 10.51
N ALA A 149 -3.27 -0.93 10.38
CA ALA A 149 -4.56 -1.58 10.19
C ALA A 149 -5.46 -1.49 11.43
N ARG A 150 -4.91 -1.71 12.63
CA ARG A 150 -5.66 -1.63 13.89
C ARG A 150 -6.20 -0.24 14.17
N VAL A 151 -5.45 0.80 13.82
CA VAL A 151 -5.94 2.19 13.93
C VAL A 151 -7.12 2.42 12.99
N LEU A 152 -7.07 1.90 11.76
CA LEU A 152 -8.19 2.00 10.83
C LEU A 152 -9.41 1.19 11.31
N GLU A 153 -9.21 -0.01 11.83
CA GLU A 153 -10.29 -0.83 12.43
C GLU A 153 -10.96 -0.08 13.58
N GLY A 154 -10.17 0.53 14.49
CA GLY A 154 -10.68 1.38 15.56
C GLY A 154 -11.41 2.63 15.08
N ALA A 155 -11.09 3.14 13.89
CA ALA A 155 -11.78 4.24 13.24
C ALA A 155 -13.06 3.79 12.49
N GLY A 156 -13.54 2.57 12.69
CA GLY A 156 -14.74 2.02 12.05
C GLY A 156 -14.48 1.32 10.72
N GLY A 157 -13.22 1.17 10.31
CA GLY A 157 -12.81 0.47 9.10
C GLY A 157 -12.70 1.34 7.86
N TYR A 158 -12.32 0.72 6.75
CA TYR A 158 -11.97 1.41 5.50
C TYR A 158 -13.13 2.24 4.92
N ARG A 159 -14.30 1.60 4.75
CA ARG A 159 -15.41 2.23 4.03
C ARG A 159 -15.98 3.46 4.74
N PRO A 160 -16.35 3.40 6.04
CA PRO A 160 -16.84 4.57 6.76
C PRO A 160 -15.83 5.72 6.79
N HIS A 161 -14.54 5.42 6.98
CA HIS A 161 -13.47 6.42 7.01
C HIS A 161 -13.31 7.15 5.67
N ASN A 162 -13.33 6.41 4.55
CA ASN A 162 -13.26 6.98 3.20
C ASN A 162 -14.52 7.76 2.82
N GLU A 163 -15.70 7.32 3.22
CA GLU A 163 -16.97 8.03 2.96
C GLU A 163 -17.00 9.43 3.59
N LYS A 164 -16.21 9.65 4.65
CA LYS A 164 -15.98 10.98 5.24
C LYS A 164 -14.95 11.82 4.49
N GLY A 165 -14.38 11.30 3.41
CA GLY A 165 -13.41 12.00 2.59
C GLY A 165 -11.96 11.85 3.08
N TRP A 166 -11.66 10.92 4.00
CA TRP A 166 -10.30 10.65 4.47
C TRP A 166 -9.64 9.54 3.66
N HIS A 167 -8.41 9.76 3.20
CA HIS A 167 -7.57 8.71 2.63
C HIS A 167 -6.81 8.00 3.75
N SER A 168 -7.30 6.83 4.14
CA SER A 168 -6.80 6.08 5.31
C SER A 168 -5.31 5.75 5.26
N THR A 169 -4.72 5.60 4.07
CA THR A 169 -3.27 5.44 3.89
C THR A 169 -2.48 6.62 4.46
N GLY A 170 -2.97 7.84 4.26
CA GLY A 170 -2.35 9.04 4.84
C GLY A 170 -2.61 9.15 6.34
N THR A 171 -3.87 8.98 6.75
CA THR A 171 -4.27 9.20 8.15
C THR A 171 -3.80 8.10 9.10
N CYS A 172 -4.08 6.83 8.80
CA CYS A 172 -3.70 5.69 9.65
C CYS A 172 -2.26 5.21 9.40
N GLY A 173 -1.75 5.40 8.17
CA GLY A 173 -0.40 4.97 7.79
C GLY A 173 0.70 5.64 8.62
N SER A 174 0.52 6.90 9.04
CA SER A 174 1.49 7.59 9.90
C SER A 174 1.75 6.86 11.22
N PHE A 175 0.74 6.21 11.79
CA PHE A 175 0.92 5.37 12.99
C PHE A 175 1.74 4.11 12.69
N GLY A 176 1.50 3.47 11.54
CA GLY A 176 2.28 2.31 11.09
C GLY A 176 3.74 2.66 10.83
N ALA A 177 3.99 3.80 10.18
CA ALA A 177 5.33 4.35 9.97
C ALA A 177 6.06 4.62 11.30
N ALA A 178 5.37 5.25 12.27
CA ALA A 178 5.91 5.51 13.59
C ALA A 178 6.23 4.21 14.34
N ALA A 179 5.36 3.20 14.24
CA ALA A 179 5.57 1.89 14.86
C ALA A 179 6.79 1.16 14.30
N ALA A 180 6.92 1.10 12.96
CA ALA A 180 8.06 0.48 12.29
C ALA A 180 9.37 1.19 12.65
N ALA A 181 9.38 2.53 12.66
CA ALA A 181 10.53 3.32 13.03
C ALA A 181 10.89 3.14 14.51
N ALA A 182 9.92 3.23 15.42
CA ALA A 182 10.13 3.04 16.86
C ALA A 182 10.72 1.67 17.17
N LYS A 183 10.26 0.63 16.46
CA LYS A 183 10.77 -0.74 16.57
C LYS A 183 12.24 -0.84 16.18
N LEU A 184 12.64 -0.27 15.01
CA LEU A 184 14.02 -0.28 14.54
C LEU A 184 14.95 0.61 15.36
N LEU A 185 14.43 1.68 15.95
CA LEU A 185 15.17 2.55 16.85
C LEU A 185 15.32 1.97 18.26
N GLY A 186 14.70 0.81 18.54
CA GLY A 186 14.76 0.13 19.83
C GLY A 186 14.08 0.92 20.94
N LEU A 187 13.01 1.64 20.66
CA LEU A 187 12.31 2.43 21.66
C LEU A 187 11.53 1.52 22.62
N ASP A 188 11.71 1.75 23.92
CA ASP A 188 10.89 1.13 24.95
C ASP A 188 9.43 1.57 24.85
N ALA A 189 8.52 0.90 25.55
CA ALA A 189 7.07 1.11 25.47
C ALA A 189 6.65 2.59 25.69
N GLY A 190 7.29 3.33 26.58
CA GLY A 190 7.01 4.74 26.85
C GLY A 190 7.32 5.64 25.65
N PRO A 191 8.57 5.72 25.19
CA PRO A 191 8.94 6.43 23.95
C PRO A 191 8.21 5.92 22.70
N PHE A 192 7.93 4.62 22.59
CA PHE A 192 7.12 4.07 21.50
C PHE A 192 5.70 4.67 21.50
N ALA A 193 5.04 4.71 22.67
CA ALA A 193 3.73 5.36 22.80
C ALA A 193 3.79 6.86 22.46
N ASN A 194 4.87 7.55 22.84
CA ASN A 194 5.09 8.94 22.44
C ASN A 194 5.20 9.09 20.92
N ALA A 195 5.93 8.19 20.22
CA ALA A 195 6.04 8.22 18.77
C ALA A 195 4.67 8.08 18.08
N LEU A 196 3.82 7.16 18.55
CA LEU A 196 2.45 7.01 18.06
C LEU A 196 1.62 8.28 18.32
N GLY A 197 1.72 8.83 19.53
CA GLY A 197 1.04 10.06 19.91
C GLY A 197 1.44 11.23 19.03
N ILE A 198 2.73 11.46 18.81
CA ILE A 198 3.26 12.52 17.95
C ILE A 198 2.76 12.33 16.52
N ALA A 199 2.87 11.12 15.95
CA ALA A 199 2.44 10.84 14.60
C ALA A 199 0.96 11.18 14.36
N GLY A 200 0.09 10.88 15.32
CA GLY A 200 -1.33 11.16 15.23
C GLY A 200 -1.69 12.65 15.21
N THR A 201 -0.82 13.53 15.69
CA THR A 201 -1.11 14.98 15.78
C THR A 201 -1.00 15.71 14.46
N PHE A 202 -0.26 15.18 13.47
CA PHE A 202 -0.05 15.81 12.16
C PHE A 202 -0.29 14.86 10.98
N THR A 203 -1.07 13.81 11.20
CA THR A 203 -1.52 12.91 10.14
C THR A 203 -2.58 13.58 9.26
N GLY A 204 -2.73 13.10 8.03
CA GLY A 204 -3.74 13.68 7.11
C GLY A 204 -3.75 12.99 5.75
N GLY A 205 -4.61 13.51 4.88
CA GLY A 205 -4.83 13.02 3.51
C GLY A 205 -6.33 12.94 3.22
N ILE A 206 -6.77 13.59 2.13
CA ILE A 206 -8.18 13.71 1.76
C ILE A 206 -8.40 13.32 0.30
N TRP A 207 -9.63 12.94 -0.06
CA TRP A 207 -10.00 12.45 -1.39
C TRP A 207 -10.26 13.53 -2.44
N ALA A 208 -10.07 14.81 -2.13
CA ALA A 208 -10.33 15.91 -3.06
C ALA A 208 -9.59 15.78 -4.41
N PHE A 209 -8.44 15.08 -4.43
CA PHE A 209 -7.68 14.79 -5.66
C PHE A 209 -8.50 14.07 -6.74
N LEU A 210 -9.60 13.43 -6.37
CA LEU A 210 -10.42 12.66 -7.32
C LEU A 210 -11.22 13.57 -8.27
N ASP A 211 -11.52 14.79 -7.86
CA ASP A 211 -12.36 15.72 -8.63
C ASP A 211 -11.63 16.24 -9.88
N ASP A 212 -10.31 16.43 -9.80
CA ASP A 212 -9.49 17.00 -10.87
C ASP A 212 -8.32 16.12 -11.32
N GLY A 213 -8.20 14.90 -10.76
CA GLY A 213 -7.13 13.97 -11.09
C GLY A 213 -5.75 14.39 -10.56
N ALA A 214 -5.72 15.17 -9.46
CA ALA A 214 -4.48 15.69 -8.90
C ALA A 214 -3.53 14.58 -8.41
N MET A 215 -2.23 14.84 -8.48
CA MET A 215 -1.17 13.88 -8.11
C MET A 215 -1.11 13.57 -6.60
N THR A 216 -1.80 14.35 -5.76
CA THR A 216 -1.64 14.32 -4.29
C THR A 216 -1.99 12.99 -3.65
N LYS A 217 -2.88 12.16 -4.26
CA LYS A 217 -3.13 10.80 -3.79
C LYS A 217 -1.83 10.01 -3.64
N ARG A 218 -0.97 10.08 -4.66
CA ARG A 218 0.29 9.33 -4.75
C ARG A 218 1.34 9.80 -3.75
N PHE A 219 1.21 11.04 -3.28
CA PHE A 219 2.08 11.64 -2.28
C PHE A 219 1.69 11.26 -0.84
N HIS A 220 0.42 10.91 -0.57
CA HIS A 220 -0.06 10.62 0.79
C HIS A 220 0.76 9.54 1.52
N PRO A 221 1.10 8.37 0.90
CA PRO A 221 1.92 7.36 1.57
C PRO A 221 3.32 7.87 1.92
N GLY A 222 3.95 8.61 1.00
CA GLY A 222 5.25 9.22 1.23
C GLY A 222 5.22 10.19 2.42
N LYS A 223 4.19 11.04 2.47
CA LYS A 223 4.04 11.99 3.59
C LYS A 223 3.75 11.28 4.92
N ALA A 224 2.95 10.21 4.90
CA ALA A 224 2.71 9.39 6.09
C ALA A 224 3.99 8.69 6.57
N ALA A 225 4.83 8.20 5.66
CA ALA A 225 6.14 7.61 5.97
C ALA A 225 7.08 8.63 6.63
N GLU A 226 7.19 9.82 6.05
CA GLU A 226 7.97 10.94 6.61
C GLU A 226 7.47 11.33 8.01
N ASN A 227 6.17 11.51 8.16
CA ASN A 227 5.52 11.90 9.42
C ASN A 227 5.83 10.90 10.54
N GLY A 228 5.60 9.61 10.29
CA GLY A 228 5.80 8.58 11.30
C GLY A 228 7.28 8.39 11.66
N LEU A 229 8.19 8.43 10.68
CA LEU A 229 9.63 8.37 10.94
C LEU A 229 10.11 9.59 11.75
N THR A 230 9.65 10.78 11.40
CA THR A 230 9.95 12.02 12.15
C THR A 230 9.43 11.94 13.58
N ALA A 231 8.20 11.43 13.77
CA ALA A 231 7.61 11.24 15.09
C ALA A 231 8.43 10.30 15.97
N ALA A 232 8.94 9.19 15.42
CA ALA A 232 9.79 8.26 16.15
C ALA A 232 11.15 8.89 16.54
N LEU A 233 11.74 9.69 15.65
CA LEU A 233 12.98 10.43 15.93
C LEU A 233 12.79 11.48 17.01
N LEU A 234 11.66 12.20 17.00
CA LEU A 234 11.32 13.17 18.06
C LEU A 234 11.12 12.48 19.42
N ALA A 235 10.41 11.34 19.41
CA ALA A 235 10.25 10.54 20.62
C ALA A 235 11.57 9.97 21.15
N GLN A 236 12.48 9.54 20.26
CA GLN A 236 13.85 9.12 20.63
C GLN A 236 14.65 10.26 21.28
N ALA A 237 14.43 11.49 20.81
CA ALA A 237 15.06 12.69 21.38
C ALA A 237 14.40 13.18 22.69
N GLY A 238 13.33 12.52 23.15
CA GLY A 238 12.67 12.82 24.43
C GLY A 238 11.39 13.66 24.31
N MET A 239 10.89 13.95 23.08
CA MET A 239 9.60 14.63 22.93
C MET A 239 8.46 13.71 23.38
N THR A 240 7.53 14.26 24.18
CA THR A 240 6.33 13.55 24.61
C THR A 240 5.20 13.73 23.59
N GLY A 241 4.43 12.66 23.35
CA GLY A 241 3.20 12.67 22.55
C GLY A 241 1.96 12.40 23.42
N PRO A 242 0.77 12.78 22.95
CA PRO A 242 -0.45 12.52 23.70
C PRO A 242 -0.71 11.00 23.78
N ARG A 243 -0.71 10.47 25.00
CA ARG A 243 -0.89 9.02 25.25
C ARG A 243 -2.30 8.52 24.96
N ARG A 244 -3.28 9.42 24.92
CA ARG A 244 -4.66 9.15 24.53
C ARG A 244 -4.97 9.62 23.11
N ILE A 245 -3.97 9.64 22.23
CA ILE A 245 -4.13 10.14 20.86
C ILE A 245 -5.28 9.47 20.13
N LEU A 246 -5.53 8.19 20.34
CA LEU A 246 -6.59 7.45 19.68
C LEU A 246 -7.97 7.77 20.27
N GLU A 247 -8.11 7.70 21.62
CA GLU A 247 -9.39 7.69 22.31
C GLU A 247 -9.71 8.96 23.12
N ALA A 248 -8.95 10.06 22.97
CA ALA A 248 -9.32 11.31 23.64
C ALA A 248 -10.68 11.82 23.12
N GLU A 249 -11.58 12.18 24.02
CA GLU A 249 -12.93 12.64 23.69
C GLU A 249 -12.90 13.91 22.85
N TRP A 250 -12.02 14.83 23.20
CA TRP A 250 -11.79 16.09 22.49
C TRP A 250 -10.41 16.07 21.82
N GLY A 251 -10.38 16.20 20.50
CA GLY A 251 -9.15 16.26 19.73
C GLY A 251 -8.39 14.92 19.57
N GLY A 252 -8.96 13.80 19.99
CA GLY A 252 -8.43 12.49 19.71
C GLY A 252 -8.63 12.06 18.25
N PHE A 253 -7.87 11.08 17.79
CA PHE A 253 -7.95 10.61 16.41
C PHE A 253 -9.35 10.12 16.06
N PHE A 254 -9.96 9.27 16.91
CA PHE A 254 -11.29 8.72 16.63
C PHE A 254 -12.39 9.79 16.70
N SER A 255 -12.33 10.71 17.67
CA SER A 255 -13.32 11.79 17.76
C SER A 255 -13.22 12.79 16.60
N THR A 256 -12.02 12.96 16.01
CA THR A 256 -11.77 13.91 14.92
C THR A 256 -12.00 13.27 13.53
N TYR A 257 -11.45 12.07 13.30
CA TYR A 257 -11.44 11.43 11.98
C TYR A 257 -12.57 10.42 11.76
N ALA A 258 -13.21 9.95 12.84
CA ALA A 258 -14.28 8.95 12.80
C ALA A 258 -15.46 9.27 13.73
N PRO A 259 -15.98 10.53 13.73
CA PRO A 259 -17.06 10.92 14.65
C PRO A 259 -18.31 10.08 14.42
N GLY A 260 -18.77 9.40 15.48
CA GLY A 260 -19.96 8.54 15.46
C GLY A 260 -19.79 7.19 14.74
N MET A 261 -18.57 6.83 14.31
CA MET A 261 -18.29 5.58 13.59
C MET A 261 -17.18 4.76 14.25
N ALA A 262 -16.43 5.35 15.17
CA ALA A 262 -15.33 4.68 15.82
C ALA A 262 -15.77 3.44 16.61
N THR A 263 -14.95 2.41 16.55
CA THR A 263 -15.06 1.16 17.31
C THR A 263 -13.75 0.93 18.05
N PRO A 264 -13.46 1.72 19.12
CA PRO A 264 -12.13 1.73 19.76
C PRO A 264 -11.66 0.37 20.24
N GLU A 265 -12.57 -0.52 20.63
CA GLU A 265 -12.31 -1.90 21.05
C GLU A 265 -11.72 -2.76 19.91
N ALA A 266 -12.05 -2.47 18.66
CA ALA A 266 -11.50 -3.19 17.50
C ALA A 266 -9.99 -2.99 17.38
N THR A 267 -9.45 -1.87 17.87
CA THR A 267 -8.00 -1.58 17.86
C THR A 267 -7.18 -2.67 18.56
N LEU A 268 -7.69 -3.26 19.63
CA LEU A 268 -6.99 -4.27 20.41
C LEU A 268 -7.48 -5.70 20.12
N ALA A 269 -8.50 -5.88 19.29
CA ALA A 269 -9.06 -7.20 19.00
C ALA A 269 -7.99 -8.14 18.43
N GLY A 270 -7.79 -9.30 19.03
CA GLY A 270 -6.80 -10.29 18.61
C GLY A 270 -5.34 -9.82 18.66
N LEU A 271 -5.02 -8.78 19.46
CA LEU A 271 -3.62 -8.33 19.63
C LEU A 271 -2.75 -9.47 20.13
N GLY A 272 -1.63 -9.71 19.44
CA GLY A 272 -0.71 -10.80 19.75
C GLY A 272 -1.14 -12.19 19.25
N LYS A 273 -2.34 -12.33 18.73
CA LYS A 273 -2.87 -13.60 18.17
C LYS A 273 -3.09 -13.51 16.66
N GLU A 274 -3.54 -12.37 16.18
CA GLU A 274 -3.85 -12.11 14.79
C GLU A 274 -3.00 -10.94 14.27
N PHE A 275 -2.19 -11.19 13.25
CA PHE A 275 -1.35 -10.19 12.61
C PHE A 275 -2.08 -9.61 11.40
N ARG A 276 -2.36 -8.32 11.40
CA ARG A 276 -3.20 -7.64 10.40
C ARG A 276 -2.59 -7.60 8.98
N ILE A 277 -1.32 -7.92 8.82
CA ILE A 277 -0.73 -8.13 7.50
C ILE A 277 -1.49 -9.22 6.70
N ALA A 278 -2.07 -10.20 7.36
CA ALA A 278 -2.86 -11.26 6.73
C ALA A 278 -4.16 -10.76 6.10
N THR A 279 -4.64 -9.56 6.43
CA THR A 279 -5.83 -8.95 5.82
C THR A 279 -5.50 -8.10 4.59
N SER A 280 -4.21 -8.01 4.23
CA SER A 280 -3.75 -7.28 3.06
C SER A 280 -3.63 -8.18 1.84
N GLY A 281 -3.74 -7.59 0.65
CA GLY A 281 -3.58 -8.27 -0.63
C GLY A 281 -2.63 -7.54 -1.56
N MET A 282 -2.27 -8.16 -2.69
CA MET A 282 -1.35 -7.62 -3.70
C MET A 282 -2.09 -7.40 -5.01
N LYS A 283 -1.90 -6.27 -5.67
CA LYS A 283 -2.56 -5.96 -6.93
C LYS A 283 -1.89 -6.67 -8.11
N PRO A 284 -2.59 -7.53 -8.87
CA PRO A 284 -2.07 -8.04 -10.13
C PRO A 284 -2.20 -7.03 -11.28
N TYR A 285 -3.12 -6.07 -11.18
CA TYR A 285 -3.45 -5.09 -12.22
C TYR A 285 -3.09 -3.67 -11.79
N SER A 286 -2.63 -2.86 -12.76
CA SER A 286 -2.15 -1.49 -12.54
C SER A 286 -3.29 -0.47 -12.50
N CYS A 287 -4.29 -0.69 -11.62
CA CYS A 287 -5.45 0.18 -11.49
C CYS A 287 -6.04 0.12 -10.07
N CYS A 288 -7.06 0.91 -9.82
CA CYS A 288 -7.77 0.90 -8.55
C CYS A 288 -8.35 -0.49 -8.26
N ARG A 289 -8.22 -0.95 -7.01
CA ARG A 289 -8.71 -2.27 -6.59
C ARG A 289 -10.17 -2.52 -6.91
N GLY A 290 -11.01 -1.48 -6.91
CA GLY A 290 -12.43 -1.59 -7.23
C GLY A 290 -12.75 -2.12 -8.63
N LEU A 291 -11.77 -2.09 -9.56
CA LEU A 291 -11.92 -2.59 -10.93
C LEU A 291 -11.55 -4.07 -11.09
N HIS A 292 -10.76 -4.62 -10.17
CA HIS A 292 -10.10 -5.93 -10.35
C HIS A 292 -11.09 -7.08 -10.52
N ALA A 293 -12.19 -7.09 -9.76
CA ALA A 293 -13.20 -8.14 -9.86
C ALA A 293 -13.86 -8.19 -11.25
N CYS A 294 -14.12 -7.01 -11.86
CA CYS A 294 -14.65 -6.95 -13.22
C CYS A 294 -13.61 -7.38 -14.27
N LEU A 295 -12.32 -7.11 -14.02
CA LEU A 295 -11.25 -7.61 -14.89
C LEU A 295 -11.14 -9.14 -14.83
N ASP A 296 -11.17 -9.73 -13.63
CA ASP A 296 -11.18 -11.19 -13.46
C ASP A 296 -12.42 -11.81 -14.14
N ALA A 297 -13.61 -11.22 -13.91
CA ALA A 297 -14.84 -11.67 -14.54
C ALA A 297 -14.76 -11.62 -16.07
N LEU A 298 -14.20 -10.55 -16.64
CA LEU A 298 -14.01 -10.42 -18.09
C LEU A 298 -13.09 -11.51 -18.62
N PHE A 299 -11.92 -11.72 -18.02
CA PHE A 299 -10.98 -12.74 -18.47
C PHE A 299 -11.57 -14.14 -18.41
N GLU A 300 -12.29 -14.49 -17.32
CA GLU A 300 -12.95 -15.78 -17.19
C GLU A 300 -14.04 -15.97 -18.27
N MET A 301 -14.91 -14.98 -18.48
CA MET A 301 -16.01 -15.07 -19.46
C MET A 301 -15.48 -15.13 -20.90
N MET A 302 -14.46 -14.35 -21.25
CA MET A 302 -13.85 -14.40 -22.59
C MET A 302 -13.16 -15.75 -22.84
N GLN A 303 -12.46 -16.29 -21.84
CA GLN A 303 -11.86 -17.62 -21.92
C GLN A 303 -12.92 -18.72 -22.08
N GLU A 304 -13.99 -18.70 -21.28
CA GLU A 304 -15.11 -19.65 -21.34
C GLU A 304 -15.81 -19.61 -22.71
N ALA A 305 -16.03 -18.40 -23.22
CA ALA A 305 -16.69 -18.21 -24.52
C ALA A 305 -15.78 -18.55 -25.72
N GLY A 306 -14.46 -18.59 -25.53
CA GLY A 306 -13.48 -18.81 -26.60
C GLY A 306 -13.43 -17.65 -27.59
N VAL A 307 -13.56 -16.40 -27.15
CA VAL A 307 -13.67 -15.20 -27.99
C VAL A 307 -12.58 -14.18 -27.71
N ASP A 308 -12.35 -13.33 -28.70
CA ASP A 308 -11.52 -12.12 -28.57
C ASP A 308 -12.39 -10.84 -28.48
N ALA A 309 -11.74 -9.70 -28.38
CA ALA A 309 -12.37 -8.39 -28.21
C ALA A 309 -13.33 -7.99 -29.37
N SER A 310 -13.14 -8.54 -30.59
CA SER A 310 -13.96 -8.21 -31.74
C SER A 310 -15.40 -8.76 -31.63
N ALA A 311 -15.57 -9.83 -30.88
CA ALA A 311 -16.87 -10.46 -30.63
C ALA A 311 -17.71 -9.73 -29.54
N ILE A 312 -17.17 -8.71 -28.88
CA ILE A 312 -17.88 -7.99 -27.81
C ILE A 312 -18.88 -7.00 -28.40
N ALA A 313 -20.16 -7.21 -28.10
CA ALA A 313 -21.26 -6.31 -28.47
C ALA A 313 -21.60 -5.30 -27.34
N GLY A 314 -21.31 -5.63 -26.07
CA GLY A 314 -21.53 -4.74 -24.94
C GLY A 314 -21.08 -5.32 -23.61
N MET A 315 -20.82 -4.45 -22.66
CA MET A 315 -20.49 -4.80 -21.25
C MET A 315 -21.29 -3.91 -20.32
N VAL A 316 -21.88 -4.48 -19.26
CA VAL A 316 -22.60 -3.72 -18.24
C VAL A 316 -22.05 -4.09 -16.86
N VAL A 317 -21.59 -3.08 -16.14
CA VAL A 317 -21.15 -3.19 -14.74
C VAL A 317 -22.29 -2.77 -13.82
N HIS A 318 -22.87 -3.71 -13.09
CA HIS A 318 -24.02 -3.51 -12.21
C HIS A 318 -23.56 -3.03 -10.83
N GLY A 319 -23.28 -1.73 -10.69
CA GLY A 319 -22.76 -1.12 -9.49
C GLY A 319 -23.78 -0.41 -8.63
N ASN A 320 -23.27 0.39 -7.72
CA ASN A 320 -24.03 1.31 -6.88
C ASN A 320 -23.57 2.76 -7.14
N ALA A 321 -24.15 3.73 -6.44
CA ALA A 321 -23.82 5.15 -6.58
C ALA A 321 -22.32 5.44 -6.36
N GLN A 322 -21.64 4.72 -5.46
CA GLN A 322 -20.20 4.85 -5.24
C GLN A 322 -19.39 4.31 -6.42
N THR A 323 -19.78 3.17 -6.96
CA THR A 323 -19.14 2.58 -8.16
C THR A 323 -19.17 3.57 -9.33
N CYS A 324 -20.35 4.16 -9.61
CA CYS A 324 -20.51 5.16 -10.65
C CYS A 324 -19.63 6.39 -10.39
N ARG A 325 -19.68 6.95 -9.17
CA ARG A 325 -18.89 8.14 -8.81
C ARG A 325 -17.39 7.92 -9.00
N GLN A 326 -16.88 6.74 -8.65
CA GLN A 326 -15.44 6.48 -8.67
C GLN A 326 -14.93 6.03 -10.04
N PHE A 327 -15.73 5.27 -10.81
CA PHE A 327 -15.20 4.49 -11.95
C PHE A 327 -15.89 4.75 -13.29
N ASP A 328 -16.99 5.49 -13.33
CA ASP A 328 -17.68 5.84 -14.58
C ASP A 328 -16.99 7.04 -15.24
N ARG A 329 -15.93 6.77 -16.03
CA ARG A 329 -15.09 7.79 -16.66
C ARG A 329 -14.79 7.43 -18.11
N LEU A 330 -15.30 8.22 -19.05
CA LEU A 330 -15.02 8.08 -20.49
C LEU A 330 -13.90 8.97 -21.00
N ILE A 331 -13.58 10.05 -20.28
CA ILE A 331 -12.51 10.99 -20.65
C ILE A 331 -11.25 10.61 -19.89
N ILE A 332 -10.19 10.33 -20.63
CA ILE A 332 -8.89 9.92 -20.10
C ILE A 332 -7.87 11.02 -20.41
N GLY A 333 -7.71 11.95 -19.49
CA GLY A 333 -6.77 13.06 -19.63
C GLY A 333 -5.37 12.76 -19.08
N ASN A 334 -5.28 11.81 -18.16
CA ASN A 334 -4.02 11.46 -17.48
C ASN A 334 -4.02 9.98 -17.03
N VAL A 335 -2.90 9.53 -16.45
CA VAL A 335 -2.74 8.13 -15.99
C VAL A 335 -3.73 7.79 -14.87
N LEU A 336 -4.05 8.74 -13.97
CA LEU A 336 -5.00 8.49 -12.89
C LEU A 336 -6.40 8.23 -13.45
N ASP A 337 -6.83 8.99 -14.45
CA ASP A 337 -8.13 8.75 -15.12
C ASP A 337 -8.18 7.35 -15.71
N ALA A 338 -7.12 6.92 -16.40
CA ALA A 338 -7.03 5.56 -16.95
C ALA A 338 -7.14 4.49 -15.85
N GLN A 339 -6.46 4.69 -14.71
CA GLN A 339 -6.44 3.75 -13.60
C GLN A 339 -7.72 3.71 -12.76
N PHE A 340 -8.61 4.69 -12.95
CA PHE A 340 -9.92 4.80 -12.29
C PHE A 340 -11.11 4.71 -13.27
N SER A 341 -10.86 4.43 -14.56
CA SER A 341 -11.92 4.23 -15.55
C SER A 341 -12.25 2.76 -15.75
N MET A 342 -13.47 2.37 -15.41
CA MET A 342 -13.98 1.02 -15.68
C MET A 342 -14.03 0.76 -17.19
N GLN A 343 -14.47 1.73 -17.97
CA GLN A 343 -14.56 1.65 -19.42
C GLN A 343 -13.19 1.39 -20.05
N TYR A 344 -12.21 2.16 -19.64
CA TYR A 344 -10.84 2.03 -20.15
C TYR A 344 -10.22 0.69 -19.74
N ALA A 345 -10.30 0.35 -18.45
CA ALA A 345 -9.70 -0.86 -17.91
C ALA A 345 -10.24 -2.13 -18.59
N LEU A 346 -11.56 -2.24 -18.74
CA LEU A 346 -12.18 -3.38 -19.43
C LEU A 346 -11.82 -3.41 -20.94
N ALA A 347 -11.77 -2.24 -21.60
CA ALA A 347 -11.41 -2.16 -23.02
C ALA A 347 -9.98 -2.63 -23.28
N VAL A 348 -8.98 -2.10 -22.56
CA VAL A 348 -7.58 -2.50 -22.75
C VAL A 348 -7.33 -3.95 -22.33
N ALA A 349 -8.04 -4.43 -21.29
CA ALA A 349 -7.97 -5.81 -20.84
C ALA A 349 -8.51 -6.78 -21.89
N ALA A 350 -9.66 -6.48 -22.49
CA ALA A 350 -10.26 -7.30 -23.54
C ALA A 350 -9.34 -7.44 -24.76
N ILE A 351 -8.71 -6.33 -25.20
CA ILE A 351 -7.81 -6.32 -26.36
C ILE A 351 -6.50 -7.06 -26.06
N SER A 352 -5.94 -6.86 -24.87
CA SER A 352 -4.57 -7.29 -24.54
C SER A 352 -4.50 -8.64 -23.82
N GLY A 353 -5.63 -9.17 -23.31
CA GLY A 353 -5.68 -10.35 -22.44
C GLY A 353 -4.97 -10.14 -21.09
N ARG A 354 -4.66 -8.89 -20.75
CA ARG A 354 -3.96 -8.51 -19.51
C ARG A 354 -4.23 -7.04 -19.18
N ALA A 355 -3.99 -6.67 -17.90
CA ALA A 355 -4.18 -5.30 -17.39
C ALA A 355 -2.99 -4.89 -16.49
N THR A 356 -1.76 -5.07 -17.01
CA THR A 356 -0.51 -4.68 -16.34
C THR A 356 -0.14 -3.23 -16.71
N LEU A 357 1.00 -2.74 -16.21
CA LEU A 357 1.39 -1.34 -16.34
C LEU A 357 1.38 -0.82 -17.81
N ASP A 358 1.82 -1.65 -18.75
CA ASP A 358 1.91 -1.28 -20.17
C ASP A 358 0.57 -0.94 -20.82
N GLN A 359 -0.55 -1.39 -20.23
CA GLN A 359 -1.89 -1.12 -20.73
C GLN A 359 -2.43 0.22 -20.25
N PHE A 360 -1.91 0.76 -19.13
CA PHE A 360 -2.43 1.99 -18.53
C PHE A 360 -1.64 3.23 -18.99
N SER A 361 -1.85 3.62 -20.24
CA SER A 361 -1.32 4.84 -20.82
C SER A 361 -2.45 5.69 -21.41
N PRO A 362 -2.54 7.01 -21.11
CA PRO A 362 -3.54 7.89 -21.71
C PRO A 362 -3.55 7.85 -23.22
N LEU A 363 -2.38 7.70 -23.85
CA LEU A 363 -2.25 7.63 -25.32
C LEU A 363 -3.04 6.46 -25.92
N ARG A 364 -3.16 5.35 -25.21
CA ARG A 364 -3.94 4.19 -25.69
C ARG A 364 -5.45 4.46 -25.76
N SER A 365 -5.96 5.42 -24.99
CA SER A 365 -7.37 5.82 -25.08
C SER A 365 -7.72 6.42 -26.44
N GLU A 366 -6.73 6.84 -27.22
CA GLU A 366 -6.88 7.37 -28.57
C GLU A 366 -6.91 6.27 -29.64
N GLU A 367 -6.51 5.04 -29.32
CA GLU A 367 -6.57 3.89 -30.24
C GLU A 367 -8.02 3.61 -30.65
N PRO A 368 -8.34 3.46 -31.97
CA PRO A 368 -9.72 3.31 -32.43
C PRO A 368 -10.47 2.15 -31.76
N GLU A 369 -9.80 1.01 -31.56
CA GLU A 369 -10.39 -0.18 -30.97
C GLU A 369 -10.65 -0.01 -29.46
N VAL A 370 -9.74 0.66 -28.74
CA VAL A 370 -9.95 1.01 -27.32
C VAL A 370 -11.16 1.92 -27.19
N ARG A 371 -11.25 2.98 -28.03
CA ARG A 371 -12.41 3.89 -28.05
C ARG A 371 -13.72 3.18 -28.37
N ARG A 372 -13.69 2.24 -29.31
CA ARG A 372 -14.88 1.44 -29.67
C ARG A 372 -15.36 0.67 -28.44
N LEU A 373 -14.48 -0.07 -27.78
CA LEU A 373 -14.85 -0.89 -26.64
C LEU A 373 -15.25 -0.04 -25.41
N MET A 374 -14.57 1.07 -25.13
CA MET A 374 -14.94 1.97 -24.05
C MET A 374 -16.41 2.44 -24.17
N ARG A 375 -16.88 2.71 -25.38
CA ARG A 375 -18.29 3.13 -25.64
C ARG A 375 -19.30 2.00 -25.45
N LEU A 376 -18.85 0.75 -25.47
CA LEU A 376 -19.68 -0.45 -25.23
C LEU A 376 -19.78 -0.79 -23.73
N VAL A 377 -19.02 -0.15 -22.87
CA VAL A 377 -19.07 -0.37 -21.42
C VAL A 377 -20.00 0.65 -20.76
N GLN A 378 -20.97 0.15 -20.04
CA GLN A 378 -21.88 0.94 -19.20
C GLN A 378 -21.64 0.61 -17.73
N VAL A 379 -21.57 1.64 -16.89
CA VAL A 379 -21.54 1.50 -15.41
C VAL A 379 -22.88 2.01 -14.90
N VAL A 380 -23.69 1.13 -14.33
CA VAL A 380 -25.07 1.45 -13.91
C VAL A 380 -25.25 1.37 -12.40
N ASN A 381 -26.11 2.22 -11.87
CA ASN A 381 -26.47 2.25 -10.45
C ASN A 381 -27.79 1.49 -10.24
N ASP A 382 -27.74 0.18 -10.32
CA ASP A 382 -28.91 -0.70 -10.24
C ASP A 382 -28.73 -1.86 -9.24
N HIS A 383 -27.61 -1.90 -8.51
CA HIS A 383 -27.28 -2.99 -7.61
C HIS A 383 -26.98 -2.51 -6.19
N VAL A 384 -27.41 -3.29 -5.19
CA VAL A 384 -27.08 -3.06 -3.78
C VAL A 384 -25.89 -3.93 -3.43
N LEU A 385 -24.72 -3.33 -3.30
CA LEU A 385 -23.49 -4.03 -2.91
C LEU A 385 -23.32 -3.98 -1.39
N LYS A 386 -23.15 -5.13 -0.76
CA LYS A 386 -22.74 -5.21 0.65
C LYS A 386 -21.27 -4.80 0.80
N ILE A 387 -20.85 -4.57 2.04
CA ILE A 387 -19.44 -4.30 2.34
C ILE A 387 -18.58 -5.49 1.88
N GLY A 388 -17.56 -5.21 1.06
CA GLY A 388 -16.67 -6.24 0.52
C GLY A 388 -17.18 -6.94 -0.75
N GLU A 389 -18.39 -6.65 -1.22
CA GLU A 389 -18.86 -7.14 -2.52
C GLU A 389 -18.42 -6.24 -3.67
N TYR A 390 -18.15 -6.87 -4.82
CA TYR A 390 -17.81 -6.22 -6.07
C TYR A 390 -18.99 -6.29 -7.05
N PRO A 391 -19.10 -5.34 -7.99
CA PRO A 391 -20.18 -5.33 -8.97
C PRO A 391 -20.13 -6.54 -9.89
N PRO A 392 -21.28 -7.16 -10.23
CA PRO A 392 -21.37 -8.09 -11.35
C PRO A 392 -21.01 -7.42 -12.67
N LEU A 393 -20.38 -8.19 -13.56
CA LEU A 393 -20.14 -7.81 -14.96
C LEU A 393 -21.01 -8.68 -15.89
N GLU A 394 -21.78 -8.04 -16.75
CA GLU A 394 -22.47 -8.65 -17.87
C GLU A 394 -21.65 -8.45 -19.16
N LEU A 395 -21.42 -9.53 -19.90
CA LEU A 395 -20.74 -9.53 -21.20
C LEU A 395 -21.70 -10.03 -22.28
N ARG A 396 -21.98 -9.18 -23.26
CA ARG A 396 -22.82 -9.50 -24.44
C ARG A 396 -21.95 -9.68 -25.66
N LEU A 397 -22.17 -10.76 -26.41
CA LEU A 397 -21.43 -11.06 -27.64
C LEU A 397 -22.27 -10.77 -28.88
N THR A 398 -21.60 -10.55 -29.98
CA THR A 398 -22.22 -10.27 -31.32
C THR A 398 -23.05 -11.44 -31.87
N ASP A 399 -22.79 -12.67 -31.41
CA ASP A 399 -23.56 -13.87 -31.75
C ASP A 399 -24.82 -14.07 -30.89
N GLY A 400 -25.10 -13.12 -29.96
CA GLY A 400 -26.26 -13.14 -29.06
C GLY A 400 -26.04 -13.86 -27.73
N ARG A 401 -24.90 -14.51 -27.52
CA ARG A 401 -24.57 -15.07 -26.20
C ARG A 401 -24.39 -13.95 -25.15
N CYS A 402 -24.84 -14.22 -23.93
CA CYS A 402 -24.74 -13.30 -22.81
C CYS A 402 -24.23 -14.05 -21.57
N PHE A 403 -23.24 -13.50 -20.90
CA PHE A 403 -22.65 -14.04 -19.67
C PHE A 403 -22.76 -13.00 -18.57
N VAL A 404 -23.03 -13.45 -17.33
CA VAL A 404 -23.00 -12.59 -16.13
C VAL A 404 -22.12 -13.25 -15.11
N ARG A 405 -21.20 -12.49 -14.52
CA ARG A 405 -20.29 -13.00 -13.48
C ARG A 405 -20.03 -11.97 -12.41
N GLN A 406 -20.11 -12.43 -11.16
CA GLN A 406 -19.71 -11.68 -9.98
C GLN A 406 -18.56 -12.40 -9.28
N ILE A 407 -17.41 -11.78 -9.20
CA ILE A 407 -16.24 -12.32 -8.49
C ILE A 407 -16.33 -11.94 -7.02
N ARG A 408 -16.33 -12.96 -6.15
CA ARG A 408 -16.34 -12.74 -4.70
C ARG A 408 -14.98 -12.27 -4.17
N PHE A 409 -13.91 -12.95 -4.58
CA PHE A 409 -12.54 -12.65 -4.17
C PHE A 409 -11.68 -12.46 -5.41
N ALA A 410 -11.50 -11.22 -5.81
CA ALA A 410 -10.66 -10.91 -6.96
C ALA A 410 -9.20 -11.30 -6.72
N LYS A 411 -8.48 -11.68 -7.77
CA LYS A 411 -7.08 -12.11 -7.72
C LYS A 411 -6.22 -11.11 -6.94
N GLY A 412 -5.34 -11.66 -6.10
CA GLY A 412 -4.50 -10.91 -5.17
C GLY A 412 -5.15 -10.59 -3.83
N ALA A 413 -6.44 -10.94 -3.61
CA ALA A 413 -7.06 -10.89 -2.27
C ALA A 413 -6.41 -11.93 -1.33
N PRO A 414 -6.51 -11.77 0.00
CA PRO A 414 -6.06 -12.77 0.95
C PRO A 414 -6.65 -14.17 0.68
N GLU A 415 -7.90 -14.22 0.25
CA GLU A 415 -8.63 -15.45 -0.05
C GLU A 415 -8.32 -16.02 -1.45
N ASN A 416 -7.73 -15.24 -2.34
CA ASN A 416 -7.29 -15.61 -3.70
C ASN A 416 -5.93 -14.99 -3.99
N PRO A 417 -4.86 -15.37 -3.25
CA PRO A 417 -3.56 -14.70 -3.32
C PRO A 417 -2.85 -14.96 -4.65
N LEU A 418 -1.89 -14.11 -4.98
CA LEU A 418 -0.90 -14.43 -6.00
C LEU A 418 -0.10 -15.65 -5.56
N SER A 419 0.17 -16.59 -6.48
CA SER A 419 1.18 -17.62 -6.26
C SER A 419 2.58 -16.99 -6.18
N ASP A 420 3.56 -17.75 -5.68
CA ASP A 420 4.94 -17.26 -5.63
C ASP A 420 5.48 -16.93 -7.01
N LEU A 421 5.17 -17.77 -8.01
CA LEU A 421 5.56 -17.53 -9.40
C LEU A 421 4.92 -16.27 -10.01
N GLU A 422 3.65 -16.00 -9.70
CA GLU A 422 2.97 -14.77 -10.15
C GLU A 422 3.58 -13.52 -9.51
N LEU A 423 3.90 -13.58 -8.23
CA LEU A 423 4.56 -12.49 -7.52
C LEU A 423 5.98 -12.25 -8.04
N GLU A 424 6.76 -13.32 -8.25
CA GLU A 424 8.10 -13.25 -8.83
C GLU A 424 8.08 -12.63 -10.24
N ARG A 425 7.15 -13.06 -11.09
CA ARG A 425 6.96 -12.49 -12.43
C ARG A 425 6.58 -11.01 -12.37
N LYS A 426 5.64 -10.64 -11.49
CA LYS A 426 5.27 -9.25 -11.26
C LYS A 426 6.48 -8.42 -10.83
N ALA A 427 7.18 -8.84 -9.78
CA ALA A 427 8.34 -8.12 -9.25
C ALA A 427 9.45 -7.98 -10.31
N THR A 428 9.78 -9.07 -11.00
CA THR A 428 10.80 -9.05 -12.06
C THR A 428 10.43 -8.09 -13.19
N SER A 429 9.17 -8.08 -13.66
CA SER A 429 8.72 -7.19 -14.72
C SER A 429 8.78 -5.72 -14.34
N LEU A 430 8.66 -5.38 -13.05
CA LEU A 430 8.72 -4.03 -12.53
C LEU A 430 10.15 -3.57 -12.20
N ILE A 431 11.00 -4.48 -11.70
CA ILE A 431 12.36 -4.16 -11.26
C ILE A 431 13.36 -4.18 -12.42
N ALA A 432 13.28 -5.17 -13.32
CA ALA A 432 14.28 -5.37 -14.34
C ALA A 432 14.44 -4.21 -15.36
N PRO A 433 13.38 -3.49 -15.77
CA PRO A 433 13.53 -2.33 -16.64
C PRO A 433 14.34 -1.17 -16.03
N VAL A 434 14.33 -1.04 -14.70
CA VAL A 434 15.00 0.07 -13.99
C VAL A 434 16.39 -0.33 -13.51
N LEU A 435 16.53 -1.51 -12.91
CA LEU A 435 17.76 -1.95 -12.24
C LEU A 435 18.53 -3.03 -13.00
N GLY A 436 17.96 -3.58 -14.07
CA GLY A 436 18.51 -4.71 -14.82
C GLY A 436 18.12 -6.08 -14.24
N ALA A 437 18.10 -7.10 -15.11
CA ALA A 437 17.66 -8.45 -14.76
C ALA A 437 18.54 -9.15 -13.71
N ALA A 438 19.85 -8.83 -13.66
CA ALA A 438 20.74 -9.39 -12.67
C ALA A 438 20.40 -8.93 -11.25
N ARG A 439 20.18 -7.62 -11.05
CA ARG A 439 19.77 -7.05 -9.76
C ARG A 439 18.37 -7.49 -9.34
N ALA A 440 17.43 -7.62 -10.30
CA ALA A 440 16.13 -8.20 -9.99
C ALA A 440 16.26 -9.59 -9.37
N ARG A 441 17.04 -10.49 -9.97
CA ARG A 441 17.29 -11.84 -9.41
C ARG A 441 17.99 -11.79 -8.04
N GLN A 442 18.98 -10.90 -7.86
CA GLN A 442 19.67 -10.75 -6.56
C GLN A 442 18.71 -10.29 -5.47
N LEU A 443 17.83 -9.31 -5.76
CA LEU A 443 16.80 -8.82 -4.83
C LEU A 443 15.83 -9.94 -4.44
N LEU A 444 15.33 -10.71 -5.40
CA LEU A 444 14.44 -11.84 -5.12
C LEU A 444 15.12 -12.86 -4.20
N GLY A 445 16.33 -13.27 -4.54
CA GLY A 445 17.08 -14.25 -3.75
C GLY A 445 17.44 -13.75 -2.34
N LEU A 446 17.72 -12.45 -2.19
CA LEU A 446 18.02 -11.87 -0.88
C LEU A 446 16.77 -11.74 0.00
N ILE A 447 15.65 -11.33 -0.56
CA ILE A 447 14.38 -11.20 0.18
C ILE A 447 13.87 -12.58 0.62
N THR A 448 14.06 -13.63 -0.19
CA THR A 448 13.67 -15.01 0.17
C THR A 448 14.33 -15.48 1.47
N ARG A 449 15.59 -15.07 1.72
CA ARG A 449 16.38 -15.40 2.91
C ARG A 449 16.67 -14.18 3.79
N LEU A 450 15.75 -13.20 3.85
CA LEU A 450 16.00 -11.92 4.52
C LEU A 450 16.36 -12.08 6.00
N GLU A 451 15.81 -13.06 6.69
CA GLU A 451 16.13 -13.39 8.08
C GLU A 451 17.61 -13.72 8.32
N ASP A 452 18.32 -14.19 7.29
CA ASP A 452 19.75 -14.52 7.37
C ASP A 452 20.64 -13.30 7.11
N VAL A 453 20.07 -12.19 6.63
CA VAL A 453 20.81 -10.98 6.31
C VAL A 453 21.22 -10.27 7.60
N ALA A 454 22.53 -10.14 7.79
CA ALA A 454 23.10 -9.53 8.99
C ALA A 454 23.04 -7.99 8.96
N ASP A 455 22.98 -7.41 7.77
CA ASP A 455 22.99 -5.96 7.56
C ASP A 455 22.10 -5.59 6.36
N LEU A 456 21.04 -4.88 6.63
CA LEU A 456 20.04 -4.47 5.64
C LEU A 456 20.62 -3.57 4.51
N ARG A 457 21.82 -3.03 4.69
CA ARG A 457 22.55 -2.30 3.64
C ARG A 457 22.87 -3.18 2.42
N GLU A 458 22.93 -4.50 2.58
CA GLU A 458 23.03 -5.43 1.46
C GLU A 458 21.81 -5.32 0.55
N LEU A 459 20.61 -5.22 1.14
CA LEU A 459 19.37 -5.03 0.38
C LEU A 459 19.32 -3.64 -0.24
N THR A 460 19.54 -2.59 0.55
CA THR A 460 19.42 -1.21 0.04
C THR A 460 20.44 -0.87 -1.04
N GLY A 461 21.61 -1.48 -1.01
CA GLY A 461 22.61 -1.36 -2.06
C GLY A 461 22.18 -1.92 -3.43
N LEU A 462 21.21 -2.85 -3.44
CA LEU A 462 20.63 -3.38 -4.68
C LEU A 462 19.52 -2.49 -5.26
N LEU A 463 19.00 -1.51 -4.51
CA LEU A 463 17.88 -0.68 -4.91
C LEU A 463 18.29 0.55 -5.76
N VAL A 464 19.57 0.67 -6.08
CA VAL A 464 20.12 1.75 -6.91
C VAL A 464 20.69 1.18 -8.21
N PRO A 465 20.62 1.91 -9.35
CA PRO A 465 21.16 1.45 -10.62
C PRO A 465 22.69 1.21 -10.56
N GLU A 466 23.21 0.23 -11.32
CA GLU A 466 24.66 0.03 -11.53
C GLU A 466 25.26 1.15 -12.38
N GLY A 467 26.53 1.46 -12.18
CA GLY A 467 27.33 2.35 -13.00
C GLY A 467 28.31 3.15 -12.16
N GLU A 468 29.41 3.62 -12.75
CA GLU A 468 30.46 4.39 -12.10
C GLU A 468 29.90 5.61 -11.37
N ALA A 469 30.35 5.81 -10.14
CA ALA A 469 30.17 7.07 -9.43
C ALA A 469 30.80 8.17 -10.29
N ARG A 470 29.99 8.90 -11.07
CA ARG A 470 30.46 10.17 -11.60
C ARG A 470 30.72 11.05 -10.40
N GLY A 471 32.02 11.38 -10.23
CA GLY A 471 32.49 12.22 -9.16
C GLY A 471 31.64 13.47 -9.04
N ALA A 472 31.40 13.86 -7.80
CA ALA A 472 30.83 15.14 -7.45
C ALA A 472 31.66 16.25 -8.12
N ALA A 473 31.05 16.99 -9.03
CA ALA A 473 31.51 18.26 -9.47
C ALA A 473 30.53 19.33 -8.97
#